data_f916e1684cfcd7f782ddc27c051cc8e1
#
_entry.id   f916e1684cfcd7f782ddc27c051cc8e1
#
_cell.length_a   1.000
_cell.length_b   1.000
_cell.length_c   1.000
_cell.angle_alpha   90.00
_cell.angle_beta   90.00
_cell.angle_gamma   90.00
#
_symmetry.space_group_name_H-M   'P 1'
#
loop_
_entity.id
_entity.type
_entity.pdbx_description
1 polymer ?
#
loop_
_entity_poly.entity_id
_entity_poly.type
_entity_poly.pdbx_seq_one_letter_code
_entity_poly.pdbx_strand_id
1 'polypeptide(L)'
;MSSPEFGSRSFDVVVIGSANLDLVATVEHLAAPGETVIASGYAEHAGGKGLNQAVACSRSGGRTAFIGCLGRDGAGDILRGVLADEGIRDFAVDTNVPTGRALISVDEQAENSIVVVPGANHHLGIGVVDDHRSILSDTAVVLAQLEIPLDSVEAAFAVARLARAITANKTA
;
A
#
# COMPACT_ATOMS: atom_id res chain seq x y z
N MET A 1 -34.14 -1.48 4.15
CA MET A 1 -32.80 -0.95 3.81
C MET A 1 -32.40 -1.67 2.54
N SER A 2 -32.41 -0.99 1.39
CA SER A 2 -31.94 -1.57 0.13
C SER A 2 -30.43 -1.78 0.22
N SER A 3 -29.98 -2.97 -0.14
CA SER A 3 -28.53 -3.28 -0.28
C SER A 3 -27.91 -2.25 -1.23
N PRO A 4 -26.67 -1.77 -0.97
CA PRO A 4 -26.01 -0.87 -1.88
C PRO A 4 -25.93 -1.57 -3.26
N GLU A 5 -26.35 -0.87 -4.32
CA GLU A 5 -26.22 -1.35 -5.70
C GLU A 5 -24.72 -1.31 -6.06
N PHE A 6 -24.01 -2.42 -5.86
CA PHE A 6 -22.61 -2.58 -6.24
C PHE A 6 -22.37 -2.51 -7.77
N GLY A 7 -23.44 -2.66 -8.58
CA GLY A 7 -23.37 -2.84 -10.02
C GLY A 7 -23.13 -1.57 -10.87
N SER A 8 -23.28 -0.36 -10.33
CA SER A 8 -23.20 0.87 -11.11
C SER A 8 -21.87 1.64 -10.96
N ARG A 9 -21.00 1.27 -10.01
CA ARG A 9 -19.73 1.94 -9.72
C ARG A 9 -18.58 1.37 -10.54
N SER A 10 -17.60 2.21 -10.86
CA SER A 10 -16.42 1.79 -11.64
C SER A 10 -15.55 0.79 -10.89
N PHE A 11 -15.47 0.91 -9.54
CA PHE A 11 -14.68 0.03 -8.70
C PHE A 11 -15.50 -0.56 -7.55
N ASP A 12 -15.20 -1.80 -7.22
CA ASP A 12 -15.72 -2.42 -6.00
C ASP A 12 -14.93 -1.97 -4.79
N VAL A 13 -13.60 -1.86 -4.94
CA VAL A 13 -12.70 -1.39 -3.88
C VAL A 13 -11.67 -0.41 -4.45
N VAL A 14 -11.50 0.72 -3.78
CA VAL A 14 -10.33 1.60 -3.94
C VAL A 14 -9.50 1.49 -2.66
N VAL A 15 -8.25 1.08 -2.80
CA VAL A 15 -7.27 1.08 -1.72
C VAL A 15 -6.43 2.34 -1.83
N ILE A 16 -6.42 3.16 -0.78
CA ILE A 16 -5.52 4.29 -0.64
C ILE A 16 -4.49 3.97 0.45
N GLY A 17 -3.19 3.88 0.09
CA GLY A 17 -2.23 3.39 1.07
C GLY A 17 -0.80 3.29 0.60
N SER A 18 0.00 2.63 1.45
CA SER A 18 1.42 2.41 1.27
C SER A 18 1.74 1.31 0.26
N ALA A 19 2.88 1.47 -0.41
CA ALA A 19 3.55 0.42 -1.16
C ALA A 19 5.06 0.49 -0.91
N ASN A 20 5.68 -0.63 -0.62
CA ASN A 20 7.09 -0.76 -0.29
C ASN A 20 7.77 -1.84 -1.13
N LEU A 21 9.06 -1.68 -1.38
CA LEU A 21 9.92 -2.79 -1.73
C LEU A 21 10.54 -3.34 -0.44
N ASP A 22 10.19 -4.58 -0.09
CA ASP A 22 10.69 -5.25 1.11
C ASP A 22 12.02 -5.96 0.76
N LEU A 23 13.10 -5.58 1.46
CA LEU A 23 14.44 -6.11 1.31
C LEU A 23 14.69 -7.09 2.46
N VAL A 24 14.60 -8.38 2.16
CA VAL A 24 14.63 -9.45 3.16
C VAL A 24 16.00 -10.13 3.20
N ALA A 25 16.68 -10.08 4.33
CA ALA A 25 17.90 -10.81 4.62
C ALA A 25 17.61 -11.99 5.55
N THR A 26 17.98 -13.20 5.15
CA THR A 26 17.96 -14.38 6.03
C THR A 26 19.26 -14.46 6.81
N VAL A 27 19.17 -14.56 8.12
CA VAL A 27 20.33 -14.60 9.03
C VAL A 27 20.21 -15.78 9.98
N GLU A 28 21.32 -16.21 10.59
CA GLU A 28 21.33 -17.26 11.61
C GLU A 28 20.61 -16.78 12.89
N HIS A 29 20.87 -15.53 13.30
CA HIS A 29 20.21 -14.85 14.42
C HIS A 29 20.12 -13.35 14.13
N LEU A 30 19.20 -12.66 14.81
CA LEU A 30 19.07 -11.19 14.69
C LEU A 30 20.26 -10.49 15.34
N ALA A 31 20.85 -9.50 14.65
CA ALA A 31 22.03 -8.79 15.14
C ALA A 31 21.75 -8.03 16.45
N ALA A 32 22.60 -8.24 17.46
CA ALA A 32 22.61 -7.43 18.68
C ALA A 32 23.23 -6.04 18.41
N PRO A 33 23.03 -5.04 19.28
CA PRO A 33 23.66 -3.73 19.13
C PRO A 33 25.17 -3.82 18.99
N GLY A 34 25.72 -3.30 17.89
CA GLY A 34 27.16 -3.31 17.57
C GLY A 34 27.67 -4.62 16.94
N GLU A 35 26.80 -5.59 16.71
CA GLU A 35 27.16 -6.86 16.08
C GLU A 35 27.02 -6.77 14.54
N THR A 36 27.88 -7.51 13.84
CA THR A 36 27.76 -7.75 12.40
C THR A 36 27.43 -9.21 12.15
N VAL A 37 26.28 -9.47 11.55
CA VAL A 37 25.84 -10.81 11.14
C VAL A 37 25.89 -10.91 9.62
N ILE A 38 26.38 -12.04 9.10
CA ILE A 38 26.42 -12.29 7.66
C ILE A 38 25.13 -13.01 7.26
N ALA A 39 24.41 -12.43 6.29
CA ALA A 39 23.21 -13.05 5.75
C ALA A 39 23.54 -14.28 4.90
N SER A 40 22.77 -15.34 5.07
CA SER A 40 22.82 -16.57 4.26
C SER A 40 21.98 -16.47 2.99
N GLY A 41 21.04 -15.51 2.91
CA GLY A 41 20.15 -15.29 1.78
C GLY A 41 19.66 -13.85 1.71
N TYR A 42 19.23 -13.47 0.49
CA TYR A 42 18.62 -12.16 0.21
C TYR A 42 17.50 -12.31 -0.81
N ALA A 43 16.40 -11.61 -0.59
CA ALA A 43 15.28 -11.55 -1.53
C ALA A 43 14.61 -10.17 -1.48
N GLU A 44 14.00 -9.78 -2.59
CA GLU A 44 13.17 -8.58 -2.70
C GLU A 44 11.72 -8.98 -2.95
N HIS A 45 10.80 -8.35 -2.23
CA HIS A 45 9.38 -8.62 -2.37
C HIS A 45 8.59 -7.31 -2.47
N ALA A 46 7.55 -7.33 -3.29
CA ALA A 46 6.56 -6.25 -3.24
C ALA A 46 5.78 -6.35 -1.93
N GLY A 47 5.68 -5.25 -1.21
CA GLY A 47 5.06 -5.17 0.10
C GLY A 47 4.39 -3.83 0.34
N GLY A 48 4.21 -3.48 1.62
CA GLY A 48 3.41 -2.36 2.06
C GLY A 48 1.94 -2.76 2.28
N LYS A 49 1.36 -2.33 3.39
CA LYS A 49 0.00 -2.74 3.79
C LYS A 49 -1.06 -2.37 2.75
N GLY A 50 -0.90 -1.21 2.07
CA GLY A 50 -1.81 -0.78 1.01
C GLY A 50 -1.76 -1.69 -0.21
N LEU A 51 -0.56 -1.94 -0.75
CA LEU A 51 -0.41 -2.81 -1.90
C LEU A 51 -0.89 -4.24 -1.60
N ASN A 52 -0.53 -4.80 -0.43
CA ASN A 52 -0.96 -6.14 -0.03
C ASN A 52 -2.49 -6.25 0.05
N GLN A 53 -3.18 -5.22 0.52
CA GLN A 53 -4.65 -5.19 0.55
C GLN A 53 -5.23 -5.08 -0.85
N ALA A 54 -4.65 -4.26 -1.73
CA ALA A 54 -5.11 -4.14 -3.12
C ALA A 54 -4.99 -5.48 -3.86
N VAL A 55 -3.85 -6.18 -3.70
CA VAL A 55 -3.63 -7.52 -4.25
C VAL A 55 -4.67 -8.51 -3.70
N ALA A 56 -4.90 -8.51 -2.38
CA ALA A 56 -5.90 -9.40 -1.78
C ALA A 56 -7.31 -9.14 -2.31
N CYS A 57 -7.71 -7.86 -2.47
CA CYS A 57 -9.00 -7.48 -3.03
C CYS A 57 -9.14 -7.93 -4.49
N SER A 58 -8.12 -7.72 -5.33
CA SER A 58 -8.14 -8.14 -6.72
C SER A 58 -8.24 -9.67 -6.84
N ARG A 59 -7.40 -10.41 -6.11
CA ARG A 59 -7.44 -11.88 -6.09
C ARG A 59 -8.75 -12.46 -5.55
N SER A 60 -9.50 -11.67 -4.76
CA SER A 60 -10.85 -12.03 -4.31
C SER A 60 -11.94 -11.74 -5.35
N GLY A 61 -11.57 -11.27 -6.56
CA GLY A 61 -12.47 -11.00 -7.67
C GLY A 61 -13.06 -9.58 -7.69
N GLY A 62 -12.60 -8.67 -6.83
CA GLY A 62 -13.04 -7.27 -6.82
C GLY A 62 -12.37 -6.45 -7.91
N ARG A 63 -13.14 -5.58 -8.61
CA ARG A 63 -12.57 -4.53 -9.47
C ARG A 63 -11.85 -3.52 -8.59
N THR A 64 -10.52 -3.65 -8.50
CA THR A 64 -9.70 -2.95 -7.53
C THR A 64 -8.91 -1.82 -8.19
N ALA A 65 -8.83 -0.67 -7.51
CA ALA A 65 -7.92 0.41 -7.82
C ALA A 65 -7.00 0.70 -6.63
N PHE A 66 -5.79 1.19 -6.93
CA PHE A 66 -4.80 1.59 -5.93
C PHE A 66 -4.43 3.05 -6.10
N ILE A 67 -4.50 3.82 -5.01
CA ILE A 67 -4.00 5.19 -4.90
C ILE A 67 -2.85 5.18 -3.90
N GLY A 68 -1.68 5.62 -4.32
CA GLY A 68 -0.48 5.66 -3.50
C GLY A 68 0.51 6.70 -4.01
N CYS A 69 1.72 6.71 -3.45
CA CYS A 69 2.84 7.47 -3.99
C CYS A 69 4.04 6.56 -4.18
N LEU A 70 4.67 6.64 -5.35
CA LEU A 70 5.85 5.87 -5.72
C LEU A 70 6.97 6.80 -6.18
N GLY A 71 8.19 6.41 -5.92
CA GLY A 71 9.37 7.09 -6.48
C GLY A 71 9.53 6.77 -7.97
N ARG A 72 10.22 7.65 -8.68
CA ARG A 72 10.70 7.39 -10.05
C ARG A 72 12.00 6.58 -9.98
N ASP A 73 11.90 5.37 -9.45
CA ASP A 73 13.05 4.47 -9.24
C ASP A 73 12.67 3.02 -9.56
N GLY A 74 13.68 2.13 -9.63
CA GLY A 74 13.45 0.72 -9.96
C GLY A 74 12.49 0.01 -9.00
N ALA A 75 12.41 0.43 -7.73
CA ALA A 75 11.42 -0.10 -6.79
C ALA A 75 10.00 0.31 -7.19
N GLY A 76 9.80 1.58 -7.59
CA GLY A 76 8.52 2.06 -8.11
C GLY A 76 8.09 1.28 -9.36
N ASP A 77 9.02 1.00 -10.28
CA ASP A 77 8.74 0.24 -11.50
C ASP A 77 8.30 -1.20 -11.16
N ILE A 78 8.98 -1.86 -10.21
CA ILE A 78 8.62 -3.20 -9.74
C ILE A 78 7.20 -3.21 -9.17
N LEU A 79 6.86 -2.24 -8.31
CA LEU A 79 5.54 -2.18 -7.67
C LEU A 79 4.42 -1.89 -8.68
N ARG A 80 4.67 -1.04 -9.69
CA ARG A 80 3.73 -0.83 -10.81
C ARG A 80 3.55 -2.10 -11.63
N GLY A 81 4.61 -2.87 -11.85
CA GLY A 81 4.55 -4.18 -12.47
C GLY A 81 3.58 -5.10 -11.73
N VAL A 82 3.69 -5.17 -10.41
CA VAL A 82 2.77 -5.98 -9.57
C VAL A 82 1.32 -5.50 -9.71
N LEU A 83 1.06 -4.19 -9.69
CA LEU A 83 -0.30 -3.66 -9.88
C LEU A 83 -0.87 -4.10 -11.23
N ALA A 84 -0.07 -4.05 -12.30
CA ALA A 84 -0.47 -4.46 -13.64
C ALA A 84 -0.73 -5.97 -13.72
N ASP A 85 0.17 -6.79 -13.20
CA ASP A 85 0.06 -8.25 -13.22
C ASP A 85 -1.16 -8.76 -12.43
N GLU A 86 -1.52 -8.07 -11.35
CA GLU A 86 -2.71 -8.37 -10.53
C GLU A 86 -4.00 -7.74 -11.06
N GLY A 87 -3.95 -7.05 -12.22
CA GLY A 87 -5.12 -6.40 -12.82
C GLY A 87 -5.69 -5.25 -12.01
N ILE A 88 -4.88 -4.64 -11.15
CA ILE A 88 -5.27 -3.50 -10.30
C ILE A 88 -5.10 -2.21 -11.09
N ARG A 89 -6.13 -1.35 -11.10
CA ARG A 89 -6.04 -0.05 -11.74
C ARG A 89 -5.09 0.86 -10.96
N ASP A 90 -3.97 1.22 -11.58
CA ASP A 90 -2.94 2.05 -10.99
C ASP A 90 -3.30 3.55 -11.08
N PHE A 91 -3.41 4.20 -9.93
CA PHE A 91 -3.53 5.65 -9.74
C PHE A 91 -2.43 6.17 -8.80
N ALA A 92 -1.32 5.45 -8.66
CA ALA A 92 -0.21 5.93 -7.87
C ALA A 92 0.47 7.14 -8.51
N VAL A 93 0.78 8.13 -7.69
CA VAL A 93 1.43 9.38 -8.09
C VAL A 93 2.94 9.24 -8.00
N ASP A 94 3.63 9.68 -9.05
CA ASP A 94 5.09 9.75 -9.07
C ASP A 94 5.62 10.87 -8.18
N THR A 95 6.64 10.56 -7.40
CA THR A 95 7.37 11.54 -6.59
C THR A 95 8.86 11.57 -6.94
N ASN A 96 9.54 12.65 -6.54
CA ASN A 96 11.01 12.73 -6.62
C ASN A 96 11.70 12.13 -5.39
N VAL A 97 10.92 11.63 -4.43
CA VAL A 97 11.42 10.92 -3.25
C VAL A 97 11.43 9.42 -3.56
N PRO A 98 12.45 8.67 -3.11
CA PRO A 98 12.50 7.23 -3.36
C PRO A 98 11.25 6.49 -2.84
N THR A 99 10.89 5.43 -3.54
CA THR A 99 9.83 4.51 -3.13
C THR A 99 10.07 3.99 -1.71
N GLY A 100 9.01 3.77 -0.95
CA GLY A 100 9.08 3.20 0.40
C GLY A 100 9.79 1.85 0.41
N ARG A 101 10.52 1.55 1.49
CA ARG A 101 11.23 0.29 1.68
C ARG A 101 11.05 -0.22 3.09
N ALA A 102 11.05 -1.55 3.23
CA ALA A 102 11.24 -2.20 4.51
C ALA A 102 12.55 -3.00 4.48
N LEU A 103 13.42 -2.77 5.47
CA LEU A 103 14.63 -3.54 5.70
C LEU A 103 14.29 -4.61 6.73
N ILE A 104 14.32 -5.87 6.32
CA ILE A 104 13.80 -6.99 7.11
C ILE A 104 14.92 -8.01 7.29
N SER A 105 15.23 -8.32 8.54
CA SER A 105 16.04 -9.48 8.89
C SER A 105 15.14 -10.57 9.46
N VAL A 106 15.29 -11.80 8.99
CA VAL A 106 14.54 -12.97 9.47
C VAL A 106 15.54 -14.04 9.89
N ASP A 107 15.43 -14.55 11.11
CA ASP A 107 16.31 -15.59 11.63
C ASP A 107 15.74 -17.02 11.44
N GLU A 108 16.52 -18.03 11.86
CA GLU A 108 16.14 -19.43 11.76
C GLU A 108 14.92 -19.82 12.61
N GLN A 109 14.58 -19.02 13.62
CA GLN A 109 13.41 -19.20 14.47
C GLN A 109 12.16 -18.49 13.89
N ALA A 110 12.30 -17.87 12.70
CA ALA A 110 11.29 -17.04 12.06
C ALA A 110 10.95 -15.75 12.84
N GLU A 111 11.81 -15.34 13.77
CA GLU A 111 11.74 -14.02 14.38
C GLU A 111 12.22 -12.97 13.36
N ASN A 112 11.65 -11.78 13.41
CA ASN A 112 12.03 -10.72 12.47
C ASN A 112 12.34 -9.40 13.16
N SER A 113 13.18 -8.63 12.50
CA SER A 113 13.45 -7.22 12.82
C SER A 113 13.22 -6.40 11.56
N ILE A 114 12.37 -5.37 11.67
CA ILE A 114 11.94 -4.59 10.51
C ILE A 114 12.21 -3.10 10.76
N VAL A 115 12.89 -2.47 9.80
CA VAL A 115 13.05 -1.01 9.75
C VAL A 115 12.31 -0.51 8.51
N VAL A 116 11.27 0.30 8.71
CA VAL A 116 10.51 0.90 7.62
C VAL A 116 11.08 2.26 7.26
N VAL A 117 11.39 2.46 5.99
CA VAL A 117 11.73 3.75 5.37
C VAL A 117 10.50 4.19 4.55
N PRO A 118 9.67 5.10 5.05
CA PRO A 118 8.39 5.44 4.41
C PRO A 118 8.55 6.00 2.99
N GLY A 119 9.60 6.78 2.74
CA GLY A 119 9.87 7.34 1.41
C GLY A 119 8.67 8.05 0.82
N ALA A 120 8.32 7.69 -0.42
CA ALA A 120 7.20 8.26 -1.17
C ALA A 120 5.84 8.15 -0.44
N ASN A 121 5.63 7.14 0.40
CA ASN A 121 4.36 6.98 1.12
C ASN A 121 4.00 8.20 1.99
N HIS A 122 4.99 8.88 2.58
CA HIS A 122 4.77 10.11 3.35
C HIS A 122 4.36 11.31 2.49
N HIS A 123 4.49 11.22 1.17
CA HIS A 123 4.08 12.26 0.21
C HIS A 123 2.65 12.08 -0.29
N LEU A 124 1.92 11.04 0.16
CA LEU A 124 0.50 10.89 -0.07
C LEU A 124 -0.27 11.91 0.79
N GLY A 125 -0.24 13.17 0.38
CA GLY A 125 -0.90 14.27 1.08
C GLY A 125 -2.35 14.48 0.64
N ILE A 126 -3.05 15.43 1.28
CA ILE A 126 -4.45 15.79 0.96
C ILE A 126 -4.61 16.18 -0.52
N GLY A 127 -3.61 16.82 -1.13
CA GLY A 127 -3.64 17.16 -2.57
C GLY A 127 -3.82 15.94 -3.46
N VAL A 128 -3.14 14.82 -3.15
CA VAL A 128 -3.33 13.55 -3.89
C VAL A 128 -4.76 13.03 -3.73
N VAL A 129 -5.33 13.15 -2.54
CA VAL A 129 -6.73 12.76 -2.29
C VAL A 129 -7.69 13.62 -3.11
N ASP A 130 -7.46 14.94 -3.16
CA ASP A 130 -8.29 15.88 -3.91
C ASP A 130 -8.24 15.62 -5.42
N ASP A 131 -7.08 15.32 -5.96
CA ASP A 131 -6.91 14.97 -7.39
C ASP A 131 -7.64 13.65 -7.75
N HIS A 132 -7.87 12.77 -6.77
CA HIS A 132 -8.53 11.47 -6.97
C HIS A 132 -9.95 11.41 -6.39
N ARG A 133 -10.58 12.55 -6.10
CA ARG A 133 -11.96 12.62 -5.56
C ARG A 133 -12.98 11.84 -6.39
N SER A 134 -12.89 11.92 -7.71
CA SER A 134 -13.81 11.21 -8.62
C SER A 134 -13.71 9.70 -8.44
N ILE A 135 -12.50 9.17 -8.30
CA ILE A 135 -12.24 7.74 -8.10
C ILE A 135 -12.79 7.29 -6.74
N LEU A 136 -12.48 8.06 -5.68
CA LEU A 136 -12.94 7.79 -4.31
C LEU A 136 -14.46 7.90 -4.16
N SER A 137 -15.12 8.68 -5.04
CA SER A 137 -16.59 8.81 -5.04
C SER A 137 -17.30 7.74 -5.87
N ASP A 138 -16.61 7.09 -6.79
CA ASP A 138 -17.16 6.08 -7.70
C ASP A 138 -16.70 4.66 -7.34
N THR A 139 -16.64 4.38 -6.05
CA THR A 139 -16.31 3.06 -5.50
C THR A 139 -17.32 2.61 -4.45
N ALA A 140 -17.47 1.31 -4.29
CA ALA A 140 -18.32 0.78 -3.23
C ALA A 140 -17.63 0.81 -1.86
N VAL A 141 -16.31 0.56 -1.82
CA VAL A 141 -15.50 0.52 -0.60
C VAL A 141 -14.23 1.34 -0.79
N VAL A 142 -13.88 2.17 0.19
CA VAL A 142 -12.55 2.76 0.34
C VAL A 142 -11.86 2.11 1.53
N LEU A 143 -10.69 1.52 1.27
CA LEU A 143 -9.86 0.84 2.26
C LEU A 143 -8.55 1.61 2.44
N ALA A 144 -8.15 1.84 3.69
CA ALA A 144 -6.91 2.53 4.04
C ALA A 144 -6.16 1.82 5.17
N GLN A 145 -4.92 2.25 5.43
CA GLN A 145 -4.07 1.83 6.56
C GLN A 145 -3.37 3.04 7.16
N LEU A 146 -2.61 2.84 8.25
CA LEU A 146 -1.91 3.90 8.96
C LEU A 146 -0.40 3.99 8.64
N GLU A 147 0.00 3.57 7.45
CA GLU A 147 1.37 3.73 6.92
C GLU A 147 1.52 4.94 5.98
N ILE A 148 0.47 5.75 5.87
CA ILE A 148 0.39 7.01 5.13
C ILE A 148 -0.05 8.13 6.08
N PRO A 149 0.07 9.42 5.72
CA PRO A 149 -0.37 10.51 6.57
C PRO A 149 -1.84 10.37 6.97
N LEU A 150 -2.13 10.54 8.26
CA LEU A 150 -3.47 10.32 8.83
C LEU A 150 -4.51 11.29 8.26
N ASP A 151 -4.12 12.53 8.03
CA ASP A 151 -4.97 13.57 7.42
C ASP A 151 -5.46 13.18 6.02
N SER A 152 -4.65 12.43 5.26
CA SER A 152 -5.03 11.90 3.95
C SER A 152 -6.03 10.75 4.07
N VAL A 153 -5.90 9.90 5.09
CA VAL A 153 -6.89 8.85 5.38
C VAL A 153 -8.23 9.48 5.75
N GLU A 154 -8.22 10.49 6.62
CA GLU A 154 -9.42 11.22 7.05
C GLU A 154 -10.10 11.91 5.86
N ALA A 155 -9.32 12.60 5.00
CA ALA A 155 -9.82 13.26 3.80
C ALA A 155 -10.45 12.25 2.81
N ALA A 156 -9.78 11.13 2.54
CA ALA A 156 -10.30 10.08 1.65
C ALA A 156 -11.61 9.50 2.18
N PHE A 157 -11.68 9.22 3.48
CA PHE A 157 -12.89 8.71 4.10
C PHE A 157 -14.03 9.74 4.13
N ALA A 158 -13.72 11.04 4.24
CA ALA A 158 -14.74 12.09 4.14
C ALA A 158 -15.35 12.11 2.73
N VAL A 159 -14.55 12.03 1.67
CA VAL A 159 -15.02 11.94 0.27
C VAL A 159 -15.89 10.69 0.08
N ALA A 160 -15.39 9.53 0.51
CA ALA A 160 -16.09 8.25 0.37
C ALA A 160 -17.47 8.26 1.06
N ARG A 161 -17.54 8.75 2.29
CA ARG A 161 -18.80 8.83 3.05
C ARG A 161 -19.83 9.75 2.41
N LEU A 162 -19.41 10.88 1.84
CA LEU A 162 -20.30 11.77 1.09
C LEU A 162 -20.92 11.07 -0.12
N ALA A 163 -20.17 10.17 -0.76
CA ALA A 163 -20.61 9.33 -1.86
C ALA A 163 -21.31 8.02 -1.42
N ARG A 164 -21.56 7.84 -0.12
CA ARG A 164 -22.16 6.64 0.49
C ARG A 164 -21.34 5.36 0.24
N ALA A 165 -20.03 5.47 0.06
CA ALA A 165 -19.14 4.31 0.06
C ALA A 165 -18.89 3.82 1.50
N ILE A 166 -18.63 2.53 1.64
CA ILE A 166 -18.15 1.94 2.90
C ILE A 166 -16.70 2.35 3.10
N THR A 167 -16.34 2.74 4.32
CA THR A 167 -14.95 3.03 4.68
C THR A 167 -14.43 1.99 5.66
N ALA A 168 -13.26 1.43 5.39
CA ALA A 168 -12.62 0.47 6.27
C ALA A 168 -11.15 0.85 6.48
N ASN A 169 -10.67 0.70 7.72
CA ASN A 169 -9.29 0.90 8.09
C ASN A 169 -8.77 -0.33 8.82
N LYS A 170 -7.57 -0.78 8.45
CA LYS A 170 -6.84 -1.80 9.19
C LYS A 170 -5.72 -1.12 9.97
N THR A 171 -5.85 -1.12 11.30
CA THR A 171 -4.72 -0.90 12.21
C THR A 171 -3.79 -2.11 12.18
N ALA A 172 -2.54 -1.89 12.52
CA ALA A 172 -1.51 -2.93 12.53
C ALA A 172 -1.90 -4.12 13.40
#